data_d64746574882a0407370d103f93e7d66
#
_entry.id   d64746574882a0407370d103f93e7d66
#
_cell.length_a   1.000
_cell.length_b   1.000
_cell.length_c   1.000
_cell.angle_alpha   90.00
_cell.angle_beta   90.00
_cell.angle_gamma   90.00
#
_symmetry.space_group_name_H-M   'P 1'
#
loop_
_entity.id
_entity.type
_entity.pdbx_description
1 polymer ?
#
loop_
_entity_poly.entity_id
_entity_poly.type
_entity_poly.pdbx_seq_one_letter_code
_entity_poly.pdbx_strand_id
1 'polypeptide(L)'
;MENDEQYHNRVLIAKIWENYLFSQAVSIWGGIPKSQAFNAGERVPYDKESDIYYAMLNDLKACADGLKMDGDVYKADPIFPSGQKSSDLLKWKKFANSLRLRLAVRICNADRSKATEVIDELMENEQNLMTSNEDNCLLQWGDNADTRNYFYDY
;
A
#
# COMPACT_ATOMS: atom_id res chain seq x y z
N MET A 1 -2.74 5.65 18.65
CA MET A 1 -2.16 4.46 17.98
C MET A 1 -0.83 4.74 17.26
N GLU A 2 -0.63 5.91 16.62
CA GLU A 2 0.62 6.22 15.89
C GLU A 2 1.91 6.26 16.75
N ASN A 3 1.79 6.45 18.05
CA ASN A 3 2.94 6.56 18.97
C ASN A 3 3.18 5.32 19.84
N ASP A 4 2.47 4.22 19.59
CA ASP A 4 2.65 3.00 20.36
C ASP A 4 3.57 2.04 19.60
N GLU A 5 4.79 1.88 20.08
CA GLU A 5 5.81 0.96 19.49
C GLU A 5 5.27 -0.46 19.33
N GLN A 6 4.31 -0.85 20.14
CA GLN A 6 3.67 -2.16 20.09
C GLN A 6 2.88 -2.40 18.79
N TYR A 7 2.42 -1.35 18.11
CA TYR A 7 1.61 -1.45 16.87
C TYR A 7 2.31 -0.88 15.64
N HIS A 8 3.61 -0.65 15.72
CA HIS A 8 4.38 0.04 14.70
C HIS A 8 4.16 -0.53 13.28
N ASN A 9 4.42 -1.83 13.09
CA ASN A 9 4.27 -2.45 11.78
C ASN A 9 2.81 -2.50 11.31
N ARG A 10 1.85 -2.70 12.23
CA ARG A 10 0.42 -2.71 11.88
C ARG A 10 -0.05 -1.37 11.34
N VAL A 11 0.45 -0.27 11.90
CA VAL A 11 0.16 1.07 11.39
C VAL A 11 0.74 1.25 9.99
N LEU A 12 1.97 0.79 9.75
CA LEU A 12 2.61 0.86 8.43
C LEU A 12 1.87 -0.01 7.40
N ILE A 13 1.46 -1.22 7.76
CA ILE A 13 0.66 -2.11 6.91
C ILE A 13 -0.68 -1.45 6.55
N ALA A 14 -1.37 -0.86 7.54
CA ALA A 14 -2.62 -0.14 7.29
C ALA A 14 -2.42 1.05 6.33
N LYS A 15 -1.32 1.81 6.49
CA LYS A 15 -0.96 2.90 5.57
C LYS A 15 -0.62 2.41 4.15
N ILE A 16 0.04 1.26 4.02
CA ILE A 16 0.29 0.64 2.70
C ILE A 16 -1.04 0.32 2.02
N TRP A 17 -1.97 -0.30 2.76
CA TRP A 17 -3.30 -0.65 2.24
C TRP A 17 -4.12 0.59 1.90
N GLU A 18 -4.10 1.61 2.75
CA GLU A 18 -4.73 2.91 2.51
C GLU A 18 -4.24 3.52 1.19
N ASN A 19 -2.92 3.57 0.95
CA ASN A 19 -2.37 4.09 -0.30
C ASN A 19 -2.77 3.25 -1.52
N TYR A 20 -2.91 1.92 -1.37
CA TYR A 20 -3.49 1.08 -2.41
C TYR A 20 -4.92 1.51 -2.76
N LEU A 21 -5.79 1.72 -1.75
CA LEU A 21 -7.17 2.15 -1.97
C LEU A 21 -7.24 3.55 -2.62
N PHE A 22 -6.44 4.51 -2.14
CA PHE A 22 -6.33 5.82 -2.77
C PHE A 22 -5.82 5.75 -4.20
N SER A 23 -4.91 4.82 -4.51
CA SER A 23 -4.42 4.61 -5.88
C SER A 23 -5.52 4.15 -6.84
N GLN A 24 -6.47 3.34 -6.37
CA GLN A 24 -7.65 2.96 -7.15
C GLN A 24 -8.58 4.16 -7.35
N ALA A 25 -8.88 4.88 -6.27
CA ALA A 25 -9.79 6.01 -6.30
C ALA A 25 -9.28 7.14 -7.22
N VAL A 26 -8.02 7.56 -7.07
CA VAL A 26 -7.44 8.63 -7.93
C VAL A 26 -7.35 8.21 -9.39
N SER A 27 -7.16 6.92 -9.66
CA SER A 27 -7.12 6.40 -11.04
C SER A 27 -8.45 6.51 -11.77
N ILE A 28 -9.58 6.54 -11.03
CA ILE A 28 -10.93 6.59 -11.58
C ILE A 28 -11.43 8.03 -11.63
N TRP A 29 -11.20 8.79 -10.56
CA TRP A 29 -11.83 10.11 -10.36
C TRP A 29 -10.87 11.30 -10.49
N GLY A 30 -9.57 11.07 -10.64
CA GLY A 30 -8.56 12.16 -10.65
C GLY A 30 -8.35 12.73 -9.25
N GLY A 31 -8.40 14.07 -9.13
CA GLY A 31 -8.27 14.72 -7.83
C GLY A 31 -9.39 14.34 -6.86
N ILE A 32 -9.02 13.93 -5.65
CA ILE A 32 -9.91 13.52 -4.56
C ILE A 32 -9.42 14.09 -3.22
N PRO A 33 -10.26 14.19 -2.18
CA PRO A 33 -9.81 14.62 -0.86
C PRO A 33 -9.01 13.49 -0.18
N LYS A 34 -7.66 13.51 -0.27
CA LYS A 34 -6.78 12.57 0.44
C LYS A 34 -6.15 13.19 1.68
N SER A 35 -5.58 14.40 1.56
CA SER A 35 -4.79 15.02 2.64
C SER A 35 -5.61 15.31 3.90
N GLN A 36 -6.91 15.52 3.76
CA GLN A 36 -7.84 15.83 4.85
C GLN A 36 -9.05 14.88 4.90
N ALA A 37 -8.93 13.69 4.31
CA ALA A 37 -10.04 12.74 4.14
C ALA A 37 -10.73 12.35 5.46
N PHE A 38 -10.00 12.38 6.58
CA PHE A 38 -10.51 11.94 7.89
C PHE A 38 -10.87 13.10 8.82
N ASN A 39 -10.92 14.35 8.33
CA ASN A 39 -11.37 15.49 9.12
C ASN A 39 -12.89 15.50 9.22
N ALA A 40 -13.41 15.02 10.37
CA ALA A 40 -14.85 14.96 10.62
C ALA A 40 -15.48 16.36 10.77
N GLY A 41 -16.60 16.60 10.09
CA GLY A 41 -17.44 17.77 10.29
C GLY A 41 -17.11 19.00 9.48
N GLU A 42 -16.05 19.00 8.67
CA GLU A 42 -15.67 20.11 7.81
C GLU A 42 -15.83 19.76 6.31
N ARG A 43 -15.95 20.80 5.48
CA ARG A 43 -15.95 20.65 4.03
C ARG A 43 -14.52 20.38 3.57
N VAL A 44 -14.22 19.13 3.20
CA VAL A 44 -12.88 18.70 2.80
C VAL A 44 -12.60 19.12 1.35
N PRO A 45 -11.50 19.87 1.08
CA PRO A 45 -11.11 20.24 -0.28
C PRO A 45 -10.60 19.04 -1.06
N TYR A 46 -10.70 19.11 -2.40
CA TYR A 46 -10.08 18.16 -3.29
C TYR A 46 -8.59 18.48 -3.47
N ASP A 47 -7.74 17.49 -3.32
CA ASP A 47 -6.32 17.61 -3.64
C ASP A 47 -6.12 17.46 -5.15
N LYS A 48 -5.04 18.04 -5.66
CA LYS A 48 -4.64 17.82 -7.06
C LYS A 48 -4.15 16.40 -7.26
N GLU A 49 -4.47 15.83 -8.40
CA GLU A 49 -4.05 14.46 -8.74
C GLU A 49 -2.52 14.27 -8.60
N SER A 50 -1.71 15.22 -9.09
CA SER A 50 -0.24 15.18 -8.96
C SER A 50 0.22 15.09 -7.52
N ASP A 51 -0.39 15.89 -6.63
CA ASP A 51 0.01 15.97 -5.23
C ASP A 51 -0.33 14.65 -4.51
N ILE A 52 -1.45 14.02 -4.89
CA ILE A 52 -1.85 12.69 -4.39
C ILE A 52 -0.83 11.63 -4.82
N TYR A 53 -0.40 11.60 -6.09
CA TYR A 53 0.60 10.64 -6.56
C TYR A 53 1.94 10.80 -5.83
N TYR A 54 2.42 12.05 -5.67
CA TYR A 54 3.67 12.31 -4.96
C TYR A 54 3.59 11.93 -3.48
N ALA A 55 2.48 12.23 -2.83
CA ALA A 55 2.25 11.82 -1.44
C ALA A 55 2.28 10.28 -1.32
N MET A 56 1.56 9.54 -2.19
CA MET A 56 1.56 8.07 -2.18
C MET A 56 2.95 7.47 -2.41
N LEU A 57 3.75 8.02 -3.34
CA LEU A 57 5.12 7.55 -3.60
C LEU A 57 6.01 7.70 -2.36
N ASN A 58 5.90 8.82 -1.64
CA ASN A 58 6.65 9.09 -0.42
C ASN A 58 6.16 8.25 0.77
N ASP A 59 4.85 8.17 0.97
CA ASP A 59 4.23 7.37 2.04
C ASP A 59 4.62 5.89 1.92
N LEU A 60 4.51 5.31 0.72
CA LEU A 60 4.84 3.91 0.46
C LEU A 60 6.33 3.64 0.69
N LYS A 61 7.22 4.59 0.31
CA LYS A 61 8.65 4.49 0.63
C LYS A 61 8.86 4.46 2.14
N ALA A 62 8.32 5.44 2.85
CA ALA A 62 8.46 5.53 4.30
C ALA A 62 7.92 4.28 5.01
N CYS A 63 6.78 3.74 4.53
CA CYS A 63 6.23 2.50 5.07
C CYS A 63 7.13 1.30 4.81
N ALA A 64 7.61 1.11 3.56
CA ALA A 64 8.46 -0.01 3.20
C ALA A 64 9.81 -0.01 3.95
N ASP A 65 10.41 1.18 4.13
CA ASP A 65 11.66 1.36 4.86
C ASP A 65 11.48 1.25 6.37
N GLY A 66 10.30 1.63 6.89
CA GLY A 66 9.99 1.61 8.32
C GLY A 66 9.59 0.25 8.88
N LEU A 67 9.27 -0.75 8.04
CA LEU A 67 8.89 -2.09 8.52
C LEU A 67 10.06 -2.77 9.26
N LYS A 68 9.84 -3.12 10.52
CA LYS A 68 10.78 -3.87 11.38
C LYS A 68 10.49 -5.36 11.22
N MET A 69 11.43 -6.14 10.66
CA MET A 69 11.24 -7.56 10.27
C MET A 69 11.00 -8.50 11.47
N ASP A 70 11.37 -8.09 12.68
CA ASP A 70 11.16 -8.77 13.95
C ASP A 70 9.95 -8.21 14.74
N GLY A 71 9.31 -7.16 14.20
CA GLY A 71 8.23 -6.44 14.86
C GLY A 71 6.89 -7.18 14.93
N ASP A 72 5.86 -6.42 15.26
CA ASP A 72 4.49 -6.92 15.34
C ASP A 72 3.86 -7.16 13.96
N VAL A 73 2.87 -8.06 13.91
CA VAL A 73 2.05 -8.33 12.73
C VAL A 73 0.60 -8.53 13.14
N TYR A 74 -0.31 -8.49 12.19
CA TYR A 74 -1.68 -8.95 12.40
C TYR A 74 -1.71 -10.46 12.61
N LYS A 75 -2.42 -10.93 13.64
CA LYS A 75 -2.55 -12.37 13.93
C LYS A 75 -3.33 -13.14 12.88
N ALA A 76 -4.26 -12.45 12.22
CA ALA A 76 -5.10 -13.01 11.16
C ALA A 76 -5.08 -12.03 9.98
N ASP A 77 -3.93 -11.97 9.28
CA ASP A 77 -3.78 -11.17 8.07
C ASP A 77 -4.50 -11.88 6.91
N PRO A 78 -5.57 -11.30 6.34
CA PRO A 78 -6.32 -11.94 5.26
C PRO A 78 -5.56 -11.91 3.92
N ILE A 79 -4.49 -11.14 3.81
CA ILE A 79 -3.70 -10.98 2.60
C ILE A 79 -2.48 -11.91 2.62
N PHE A 80 -1.73 -11.92 3.72
CA PHE A 80 -0.53 -12.74 3.88
C PHE A 80 -0.63 -13.60 5.16
N PRO A 81 -1.43 -14.66 5.14
CA PRO A 81 -1.79 -15.42 6.34
C PRO A 81 -0.76 -16.51 6.70
N SER A 82 0.54 -16.38 6.36
CA SER A 82 1.51 -17.45 6.59
C SER A 82 1.76 -17.73 8.09
N GLY A 83 1.50 -16.75 8.93
CA GLY A 83 1.78 -16.79 10.36
C GLY A 83 3.27 -16.68 10.69
N GLN A 84 4.13 -16.53 9.68
CA GLN A 84 5.57 -16.32 9.84
C GLN A 84 5.87 -14.81 9.69
N LYS A 85 6.06 -14.14 10.81
CA LYS A 85 6.19 -12.67 10.89
C LYS A 85 7.13 -12.06 9.84
N SER A 86 8.37 -12.55 9.76
CA SER A 86 9.37 -12.00 8.83
C SER A 86 8.99 -12.22 7.36
N SER A 87 8.38 -13.36 7.04
CA SER A 87 7.89 -13.67 5.69
C SER A 87 6.74 -12.74 5.30
N ASP A 88 5.76 -12.56 6.19
CA ASP A 88 4.60 -11.70 5.92
C ASP A 88 5.01 -10.24 5.79
N LEU A 89 5.91 -9.76 6.66
CA LEU A 89 6.43 -8.39 6.59
C LEU A 89 7.25 -8.14 5.32
N LEU A 90 8.04 -9.12 4.87
CA LEU A 90 8.76 -9.04 3.60
C LEU A 90 7.79 -8.93 2.42
N LYS A 91 6.69 -9.69 2.42
CA LYS A 91 5.65 -9.60 1.39
C LYS A 91 4.95 -8.23 1.40
N TRP A 92 4.67 -7.67 2.57
CA TRP A 92 4.15 -6.31 2.68
C TRP A 92 5.13 -5.26 2.14
N LYS A 93 6.44 -5.41 2.41
CA LYS A 93 7.49 -4.56 1.85
C LYS A 93 7.53 -4.65 0.32
N LYS A 94 7.52 -5.88 -0.22
CA LYS A 94 7.48 -6.13 -1.66
C LYS A 94 6.24 -5.53 -2.31
N PHE A 95 5.08 -5.68 -1.68
CA PHE A 95 3.83 -5.09 -2.16
C PHE A 95 3.90 -3.56 -2.21
N ALA A 96 4.38 -2.91 -1.14
CA ALA A 96 4.55 -1.45 -1.09
C ALA A 96 5.47 -0.94 -2.21
N ASN A 97 6.63 -1.58 -2.41
CA ASN A 97 7.58 -1.20 -3.45
C ASN A 97 7.04 -1.46 -4.86
N SER A 98 6.35 -2.57 -5.08
CA SER A 98 5.71 -2.86 -6.38
C SER A 98 4.57 -1.90 -6.69
N LEU A 99 3.82 -1.45 -5.68
CA LEU A 99 2.84 -0.40 -5.83
C LEU A 99 3.51 0.95 -6.18
N ARG A 100 4.64 1.29 -5.52
CA ARG A 100 5.45 2.47 -5.88
C ARG A 100 5.91 2.41 -7.33
N LEU A 101 6.43 1.27 -7.78
CA LEU A 101 6.84 1.07 -9.17
C LEU A 101 5.68 1.31 -10.14
N ARG A 102 4.53 0.71 -9.86
CA ARG A 102 3.31 0.90 -10.67
C ARG A 102 2.89 2.38 -10.75
N LEU A 103 2.94 3.11 -9.63
CA LEU A 103 2.61 4.53 -9.59
C LEU A 103 3.64 5.38 -10.34
N ALA A 104 4.94 5.08 -10.22
CA ALA A 104 6.00 5.75 -10.97
C ALA A 104 5.83 5.57 -12.48
N VAL A 105 5.56 4.35 -12.95
CA VAL A 105 5.27 4.09 -14.37
C VAL A 105 4.03 4.87 -14.82
N ARG A 106 3.00 4.99 -13.99
CA ARG A 106 1.78 5.73 -14.33
C ARG A 106 2.02 7.23 -14.55
N ILE A 107 2.91 7.85 -13.78
CA ILE A 107 3.23 9.28 -13.92
C ILE A 107 4.31 9.57 -14.97
N CYS A 108 4.89 8.57 -15.62
CA CYS A 108 6.07 8.74 -16.48
C CYS A 108 5.87 9.72 -17.67
N ASN A 109 4.65 9.89 -18.16
CA ASN A 109 4.33 10.85 -19.20
C ASN A 109 4.08 12.26 -18.67
N ALA A 110 3.65 12.40 -17.41
CA ALA A 110 3.39 13.67 -16.78
C ALA A 110 4.64 14.25 -16.08
N ASP A 111 5.43 13.40 -15.44
CA ASP A 111 6.68 13.76 -14.78
C ASP A 111 7.70 12.62 -14.93
N ARG A 112 8.42 12.65 -16.06
CA ARG A 112 9.45 11.66 -16.36
C ARG A 112 10.60 11.67 -15.37
N SER A 113 11.00 12.85 -14.89
CA SER A 113 12.13 12.98 -13.95
C SER A 113 11.83 12.26 -12.63
N LYS A 114 10.64 12.53 -12.06
CA LYS A 114 10.22 11.86 -10.82
C LYS A 114 9.99 10.37 -11.00
N ALA A 115 9.44 9.97 -12.13
CA ALA A 115 9.26 8.55 -12.46
C ALA A 115 10.60 7.82 -12.53
N THR A 116 11.58 8.37 -13.25
CA THR A 116 12.92 7.79 -13.38
C THR A 116 13.62 7.68 -12.03
N GLU A 117 13.62 8.76 -11.22
CA GLU A 117 14.19 8.75 -9.87
C GLU A 117 13.68 7.57 -9.02
N VAL A 118 12.34 7.38 -9.01
CA VAL A 118 11.72 6.31 -8.21
C VAL A 118 12.01 4.92 -8.78
N ILE A 119 12.01 4.78 -10.10
CA ILE A 119 12.28 3.50 -10.78
C ILE A 119 13.74 3.09 -10.53
N ASP A 120 14.69 3.99 -10.72
CA ASP A 120 16.12 3.71 -10.53
C ASP A 120 16.40 3.28 -9.07
N GLU A 121 15.85 4.01 -8.10
CA GLU A 121 15.94 3.63 -6.68
C GLU A 121 15.41 2.20 -6.41
N LEU A 122 14.28 1.84 -7.01
CA LEU A 122 13.67 0.53 -6.81
C LEU A 122 14.45 -0.59 -7.49
N MET A 123 15.06 -0.32 -8.66
CA MET A 123 15.86 -1.29 -9.41
C MET A 123 17.20 -1.60 -8.73
N GLU A 124 17.75 -0.71 -7.92
CA GLU A 124 18.92 -1.00 -7.09
C GLU A 124 18.69 -2.17 -6.11
N ASN A 125 17.43 -2.41 -5.74
CA ASN A 125 17.02 -3.45 -4.79
C ASN A 125 15.81 -4.25 -5.30
N GLU A 126 15.90 -4.79 -6.51
CA GLU A 126 14.81 -5.52 -7.19
C GLU A 126 14.26 -6.71 -6.37
N GLN A 127 15.09 -7.32 -5.51
CA GLN A 127 14.66 -8.39 -4.59
C GLN A 127 13.57 -7.95 -3.59
N ASN A 128 13.39 -6.64 -3.41
CA ASN A 128 12.31 -6.06 -2.60
C ASN A 128 11.04 -5.76 -3.42
N LEU A 129 10.97 -6.23 -4.66
CA LEU A 129 9.77 -6.20 -5.50
C LEU A 129 9.07 -7.57 -5.50
N MET A 130 7.82 -7.58 -5.90
CA MET A 130 7.09 -8.83 -6.17
C MET A 130 7.61 -9.43 -7.47
N THR A 131 8.28 -10.58 -7.39
CA THR A 131 8.94 -11.22 -8.53
C THR A 131 8.41 -12.62 -8.84
N SER A 132 7.54 -13.16 -7.99
CA SER A 132 6.96 -14.50 -8.16
C SER A 132 5.47 -14.52 -7.77
N ASN A 133 4.77 -15.60 -8.15
CA ASN A 133 3.37 -15.81 -7.73
C ASN A 133 3.22 -16.02 -6.22
N GLU A 134 4.28 -16.39 -5.52
CA GLU A 134 4.29 -16.52 -4.06
C GLU A 134 4.21 -15.17 -3.34
N ASP A 135 4.57 -14.09 -4.04
CA ASP A 135 4.49 -12.73 -3.55
C ASP A 135 3.10 -12.10 -3.77
N ASN A 136 2.17 -12.79 -4.45
CA ASN A 136 0.88 -12.23 -4.81
C ASN A 136 0.08 -11.75 -3.59
N CYS A 137 -0.40 -10.52 -3.66
CA CYS A 137 -1.31 -9.91 -2.70
C CYS A 137 -2.75 -10.35 -3.03
N LEU A 138 -3.20 -11.44 -2.41
CA LEU A 138 -4.51 -12.03 -2.67
C LEU A 138 -5.34 -12.05 -1.39
N LEU A 139 -6.55 -11.47 -1.45
CA LEU A 139 -7.50 -11.60 -0.37
C LEU A 139 -8.01 -13.04 -0.29
N GLN A 140 -7.80 -13.67 0.86
CA GLN A 140 -8.28 -15.02 1.10
C GLN A 140 -9.75 -14.98 1.51
N TRP A 141 -10.61 -15.49 0.64
CA TRP A 141 -12.03 -15.65 0.93
C TRP A 141 -12.27 -17.00 1.63
N GLY A 142 -13.17 -17.02 2.60
CA GLY A 142 -13.56 -18.24 3.29
C GLY A 142 -14.88 -18.80 2.74
N ASP A 143 -15.28 -19.95 3.28
CA ASP A 143 -16.47 -20.69 2.83
C ASP A 143 -17.75 -20.35 3.62
N ASN A 144 -17.64 -19.55 4.68
CA ASN A 144 -18.80 -19.18 5.50
C ASN A 144 -19.38 -17.83 5.08
N ALA A 145 -20.61 -17.55 5.51
CA ALA A 145 -21.38 -16.36 5.11
C ALA A 145 -20.66 -15.03 5.40
N ASP A 146 -19.81 -14.98 6.44
CA ASP A 146 -19.12 -13.75 6.86
C ASP A 146 -17.81 -13.50 6.10
N THR A 147 -17.24 -14.56 5.52
CA THR A 147 -15.88 -14.52 4.92
C THR A 147 -15.84 -14.88 3.43
N ARG A 148 -16.96 -15.36 2.84
CA ARG A 148 -17.04 -15.68 1.42
C ARG A 148 -17.09 -14.43 0.54
N ASN A 149 -16.69 -14.58 -0.73
CA ASN A 149 -16.75 -13.51 -1.70
C ASN A 149 -18.19 -13.03 -1.87
N TYR A 150 -18.40 -11.72 -1.88
CA TYR A 150 -19.71 -11.09 -2.07
C TYR A 150 -20.46 -11.55 -3.35
N PHE A 151 -19.72 -11.83 -4.42
CA PHE A 151 -20.29 -12.30 -5.69
C PHE A 151 -20.53 -13.81 -5.76
N TYR A 152 -20.29 -14.56 -4.67
CA TYR A 152 -20.48 -16.01 -4.66
C TYR A 152 -21.93 -16.45 -4.87
N ASP A 153 -22.89 -15.62 -4.46
CA ASP A 153 -24.34 -15.91 -4.51
C ASP A 153 -25.04 -15.32 -5.76
N TYR A 154 -24.27 -14.79 -6.70
CA TYR A 154 -24.76 -14.30 -8.01
C TYR A 154 -24.12 -15.14 -9.13
#